data_ab1fb55b81658fbde152093c86a6abb3
#
_entry.id   ab1fb55b81658fbde152093c86a6abb3
#
_cell.length_a   1.000
_cell.length_b   1.000
_cell.length_c   1.000
_cell.angle_alpha   90.00
_cell.angle_beta   90.00
_cell.angle_gamma   90.00
#
_symmetry.space_group_name_H-M   'P 1'
#
loop_
_entity.id
_entity.type
_entity.pdbx_description
1 polymer ?
#
loop_
_entity_poly.entity_id
_entity_poly.type
_entity_poly.pdbx_seq_one_letter_code
_entity_poly.pdbx_strand_id
1 'polypeptide(L)'
;ALSVMSSFNDFDGIPVSGNKWLLTDILRNELGFKGFVVSDYNAINEMVKHRVAADGKEAAELALNAGLNMDMVDGDYYKYAEELVKEGRVSEKQIDRLCREVLIIKSKLGLLDDPFRYGGEGRWDKETCLPEYMEASRKVARSSMVLLKNQNDILPLKENARIALIGPAADSRSEMLGTWNAFVSSKNAVSF
;
A
#
# COMPACT_ATOMS: atom_id res chain seq x y z
N ALA A 1 3.58 -4.82 -13.72
CA ALA A 1 2.57 -4.65 -12.67
C ALA A 1 1.22 -4.26 -13.28
N LEU A 2 0.12 -4.69 -12.66
CA LEU A 2 -1.24 -4.36 -13.08
C LEU A 2 -1.83 -3.21 -12.25
N SER A 3 -1.24 -2.93 -11.10
CA SER A 3 -1.60 -1.81 -10.24
C SER A 3 -0.37 -1.23 -9.57
N VAL A 4 -0.47 0.02 -9.16
CA VAL A 4 0.51 0.75 -8.33
C VAL A 4 -0.25 1.46 -7.23
N MET A 5 0.36 1.60 -6.07
CA MET A 5 -0.18 2.41 -4.98
C MET A 5 0.61 3.72 -4.91
N SER A 6 -0.09 4.84 -4.78
CA SER A 6 0.55 6.13 -4.52
C SER A 6 1.04 6.18 -3.07
N SER A 7 2.18 6.83 -2.85
CA SER A 7 2.72 7.00 -1.49
C SER A 7 2.17 8.27 -0.81
N PHE A 8 2.35 8.34 0.51
CA PHE A 8 2.03 9.55 1.29
C PHE A 8 3.01 10.71 1.05
N ASN A 9 4.20 10.38 0.54
CA ASN A 9 5.29 11.35 0.41
C ASN A 9 4.92 12.51 -0.50
N ASP A 10 5.43 13.69 -0.15
CA ASP A 10 5.44 14.84 -1.03
C ASP A 10 6.58 14.73 -2.03
N PHE A 11 6.29 15.10 -3.26
CA PHE A 11 7.29 15.33 -4.29
C PHE A 11 7.11 16.74 -4.81
N ASP A 12 8.12 17.57 -4.61
CA ASP A 12 8.10 19.00 -4.93
C ASP A 12 6.90 19.75 -4.29
N GLY A 13 6.61 19.41 -3.02
CA GLY A 13 5.53 20.02 -2.23
C GLY A 13 4.12 19.52 -2.54
N ILE A 14 3.97 18.50 -3.39
CA ILE A 14 2.67 17.92 -3.72
C ILE A 14 2.68 16.42 -3.34
N PRO A 15 1.76 15.96 -2.46
CA PRO A 15 1.59 14.55 -2.18
C PRO A 15 1.38 13.74 -3.46
N VAL A 16 2.01 12.55 -3.54
CA VAL A 16 1.97 11.73 -4.76
C VAL A 16 0.55 11.44 -5.22
N SER A 17 -0.41 11.27 -4.29
CA SER A 17 -1.82 11.02 -4.63
C SER A 17 -2.48 12.15 -5.44
N GLY A 18 -2.03 13.39 -5.29
CA GLY A 18 -2.48 14.56 -6.06
C GLY A 18 -1.52 15.02 -7.14
N ASN A 19 -0.39 14.34 -7.33
CA ASN A 19 0.67 14.80 -8.22
C ASN A 19 0.47 14.29 -9.65
N LYS A 20 -0.14 15.16 -10.48
CA LYS A 20 -0.41 14.87 -11.89
C LYS A 20 0.87 14.56 -12.69
N TRP A 21 1.94 15.30 -12.44
CA TRP A 21 3.21 15.10 -13.13
C TRP A 21 3.73 13.67 -12.89
N LEU A 22 3.75 13.21 -11.63
CA LEU A 22 4.19 11.84 -11.32
C LEU A 22 3.23 10.78 -11.86
N LEU A 23 1.92 10.90 -11.61
CA LEU A 23 0.96 9.83 -11.91
C LEU A 23 0.54 9.80 -13.38
N THR A 24 0.52 10.93 -14.06
CA THR A 24 0.12 11.00 -15.47
C THR A 24 1.34 11.15 -16.38
N ASP A 25 2.15 12.19 -16.18
CA ASP A 25 3.18 12.50 -17.17
C ASP A 25 4.35 11.51 -17.12
N ILE A 26 4.86 11.19 -15.93
CA ILE A 26 5.93 10.21 -15.79
C ILE A 26 5.39 8.79 -15.87
N LEU A 27 4.49 8.40 -14.95
CA LEU A 27 4.09 7.00 -14.83
C LEU A 27 3.38 6.47 -16.09
N ARG A 28 2.41 7.24 -16.63
CA ARG A 28 1.59 6.79 -17.76
C ARG A 28 2.20 7.15 -19.11
N ASN A 29 2.62 8.41 -19.29
CA ASN A 29 3.05 8.89 -20.60
C ASN A 29 4.49 8.47 -20.89
N GLU A 30 5.43 8.67 -19.96
CA GLU A 30 6.84 8.34 -20.17
C GLU A 30 7.15 6.85 -19.96
N LEU A 31 6.75 6.28 -18.80
CA LEU A 31 6.99 4.88 -18.47
C LEU A 31 5.99 3.91 -19.10
N GLY A 32 4.91 4.42 -19.71
CA GLY A 32 3.94 3.61 -20.44
C GLY A 32 3.06 2.70 -19.57
N PHE A 33 2.90 3.00 -18.28
CA PHE A 33 2.08 2.20 -17.37
C PHE A 33 0.61 2.16 -17.82
N LYS A 34 0.04 0.94 -17.95
CA LYS A 34 -1.32 0.69 -18.45
C LYS A 34 -2.27 0.12 -17.39
N GLY A 35 -1.83 0.00 -16.16
CA GLY A 35 -2.64 -0.46 -15.04
C GLY A 35 -3.42 0.66 -14.35
N PHE A 36 -3.97 0.40 -13.19
CA PHE A 36 -4.61 1.42 -12.36
C PHE A 36 -3.75 1.84 -11.18
N VAL A 37 -3.99 3.04 -10.70
CA VAL A 37 -3.36 3.59 -9.49
C VAL A 37 -4.40 3.63 -8.38
N VAL A 38 -4.06 3.07 -7.21
CA VAL A 38 -4.86 3.18 -5.98
C VAL A 38 -4.14 4.11 -5.01
N SER A 39 -4.89 4.88 -4.20
CA SER A 39 -4.28 5.63 -3.10
C SER A 39 -3.76 4.68 -2.02
N ASP A 40 -2.85 5.15 -1.18
CA ASP A 40 -2.63 4.52 0.12
C ASP A 40 -3.81 4.83 1.06
N TYR A 41 -3.82 4.21 2.23
CA TYR A 41 -4.90 4.31 3.22
C TYR A 41 -5.11 5.76 3.66
N ASN A 42 -6.29 6.32 3.37
CA ASN A 42 -6.67 7.71 3.71
C ASN A 42 -5.77 8.80 3.07
N ALA A 43 -5.02 8.48 2.00
CA ALA A 43 -4.01 9.38 1.45
C ALA A 43 -4.60 10.56 0.66
N ILE A 44 -5.83 10.44 0.15
CA ILE A 44 -6.52 11.55 -0.51
C ILE A 44 -6.88 12.61 0.53
N ASN A 45 -7.52 12.21 1.63
CA ASN A 45 -7.92 13.13 2.69
C ASN A 45 -6.71 13.75 3.41
N GLU A 46 -5.58 13.04 3.48
CA GLU A 46 -4.35 13.60 4.06
C GLU A 46 -3.82 14.82 3.31
N MET A 47 -4.16 15.01 2.03
CA MET A 47 -3.81 16.23 1.30
C MET A 47 -4.36 17.49 1.95
N VAL A 48 -5.45 17.40 2.71
CA VAL A 48 -5.97 18.50 3.54
C VAL A 48 -5.01 18.81 4.69
N LYS A 49 -4.47 17.77 5.35
CA LYS A 49 -3.48 17.95 6.43
C LYS A 49 -2.16 18.51 5.89
N HIS A 50 -1.77 18.12 4.68
CA HIS A 50 -0.62 18.66 3.96
C HIS A 50 -0.85 20.09 3.43
N ARG A 51 -2.07 20.63 3.57
CA ARG A 51 -2.45 21.98 3.16
C ARG A 51 -2.33 22.25 1.66
N VAL A 52 -2.43 21.21 0.84
CA VAL A 52 -2.51 21.30 -0.63
C VAL A 52 -3.94 21.25 -1.13
N ALA A 53 -4.89 20.88 -0.28
CA ALA A 53 -6.33 20.95 -0.50
C ALA A 53 -7.00 21.62 0.71
N ALA A 54 -8.05 22.39 0.48
CA ALA A 54 -8.81 23.06 1.54
C ALA A 54 -9.75 22.07 2.27
N ASP A 55 -10.29 21.11 1.54
CA ASP A 55 -11.23 20.11 2.03
C ASP A 55 -11.17 18.81 1.22
N GLY A 56 -11.96 17.81 1.61
CA GLY A 56 -12.01 16.50 0.93
C GLY A 56 -12.51 16.59 -0.52
N LYS A 57 -13.33 17.59 -0.87
CA LYS A 57 -13.78 17.80 -2.24
C LYS A 57 -12.64 18.27 -3.15
N GLU A 58 -11.87 19.23 -2.70
CA GLU A 58 -10.68 19.68 -3.43
C GLU A 58 -9.62 18.60 -3.49
N ALA A 59 -9.45 17.81 -2.42
CA ALA A 59 -8.56 16.66 -2.42
C ALA A 59 -8.98 15.59 -3.45
N ALA A 60 -10.27 15.28 -3.55
CA ALA A 60 -10.81 14.38 -4.57
C ALA A 60 -10.59 14.92 -5.98
N GLU A 61 -10.80 16.21 -6.21
CA GLU A 61 -10.53 16.85 -7.49
C GLU A 61 -9.06 16.73 -7.91
N LEU A 62 -8.14 17.05 -7.00
CA LEU A 62 -6.69 16.94 -7.26
C LEU A 62 -6.30 15.51 -7.61
N ALA A 63 -6.77 14.53 -6.86
CA ALA A 63 -6.48 13.12 -7.09
C ALA A 63 -7.07 12.61 -8.42
N LEU A 64 -8.33 12.93 -8.73
CA LEU A 64 -8.95 12.59 -10.01
C LEU A 64 -8.18 13.23 -11.18
N ASN A 65 -7.83 14.51 -11.08
CA ASN A 65 -7.07 15.24 -12.09
C ASN A 65 -5.62 14.76 -12.23
N ALA A 66 -5.04 14.20 -11.17
CA ALA A 66 -3.74 13.54 -11.22
C ALA A 66 -3.77 12.18 -11.95
N GLY A 67 -4.95 11.58 -12.10
CA GLY A 67 -5.11 10.27 -12.75
C GLY A 67 -5.08 9.09 -11.79
N LEU A 68 -5.39 9.31 -10.51
CA LEU A 68 -5.56 8.28 -9.49
C LEU A 68 -6.93 7.63 -9.68
N ASN A 69 -6.97 6.30 -9.84
CA ASN A 69 -8.17 5.57 -10.22
C ASN A 69 -9.06 5.19 -9.05
N MET A 70 -8.45 4.84 -7.91
CA MET A 70 -9.15 4.21 -6.80
C MET A 70 -8.78 4.89 -5.48
N ASP A 71 -9.80 5.34 -4.79
CA ASP A 71 -9.74 5.87 -3.44
C ASP A 71 -9.74 4.72 -2.43
N MET A 72 -8.70 4.66 -1.59
CA MET A 72 -8.63 3.67 -0.51
C MET A 72 -9.12 4.28 0.80
N VAL A 73 -10.33 3.88 1.23
CA VAL A 73 -10.96 4.16 2.53
C VAL A 73 -11.58 5.55 2.68
N ASP A 74 -11.03 6.62 2.09
CA ASP A 74 -11.52 8.00 2.30
C ASP A 74 -13.01 8.16 1.97
N GLY A 75 -13.45 7.55 0.86
CA GLY A 75 -14.80 7.67 0.34
C GLY A 75 -15.08 9.03 -0.31
N ASP A 76 -14.06 9.82 -0.56
CA ASP A 76 -14.19 11.17 -1.11
C ASP A 76 -14.61 11.14 -2.57
N TYR A 77 -14.20 10.13 -3.34
CA TYR A 77 -14.70 9.92 -4.70
C TYR A 77 -16.20 9.63 -4.72
N TYR A 78 -16.67 8.78 -3.80
CA TYR A 78 -18.10 8.47 -3.67
C TYR A 78 -18.92 9.71 -3.29
N LYS A 79 -18.38 10.57 -2.44
CA LYS A 79 -19.09 11.78 -1.98
C LYS A 79 -19.12 12.89 -3.02
N TYR A 80 -18.02 13.10 -3.75
CA TYR A 80 -17.81 14.35 -4.46
C TYR A 80 -17.68 14.22 -5.98
N ALA A 81 -17.45 13.02 -6.55
CA ALA A 81 -17.18 12.88 -7.99
C ALA A 81 -18.34 13.40 -8.86
N GLU A 82 -19.58 13.10 -8.50
CA GLU A 82 -20.77 13.55 -9.23
C GLU A 82 -20.89 15.09 -9.22
N GLU A 83 -20.66 15.69 -8.06
CA GLU A 83 -20.71 17.16 -7.91
C GLU A 83 -19.60 17.83 -8.70
N LEU A 84 -18.37 17.33 -8.62
CA LEU A 84 -17.22 17.83 -9.39
C LEU A 84 -17.45 17.76 -10.89
N VAL A 85 -18.14 16.73 -11.39
CA VAL A 85 -18.53 16.64 -12.80
C VAL A 85 -19.60 17.69 -13.14
N LYS A 86 -20.64 17.86 -12.32
CA LYS A 86 -21.68 18.89 -12.53
C LYS A 86 -21.11 20.31 -12.54
N GLU A 87 -20.09 20.55 -11.74
CA GLU A 87 -19.39 21.85 -11.68
C GLU A 87 -18.36 22.04 -12.82
N GLY A 88 -18.10 20.99 -13.63
CA GLY A 88 -17.13 21.04 -14.71
C GLY A 88 -15.66 21.04 -14.24
N ARG A 89 -15.39 20.72 -12.98
CA ARG A 89 -14.05 20.64 -12.38
C ARG A 89 -13.32 19.33 -12.74
N VAL A 90 -14.10 18.28 -12.98
CA VAL A 90 -13.64 16.99 -13.51
C VAL A 90 -14.56 16.61 -14.68
N SER A 91 -14.02 16.12 -15.79
CA SER A 91 -14.85 15.70 -16.90
C SER A 91 -15.39 14.27 -16.71
N GLU A 92 -16.62 14.02 -17.16
CA GLU A 92 -17.21 12.66 -17.20
C GLU A 92 -16.31 11.70 -17.98
N LYS A 93 -15.74 12.15 -19.09
CA LYS A 93 -14.77 11.36 -19.88
C LYS A 93 -13.56 10.92 -19.07
N GLN A 94 -13.14 11.72 -18.10
CA GLN A 94 -12.03 11.38 -17.21
C GLN A 94 -12.44 10.30 -16.21
N ILE A 95 -13.62 10.42 -15.61
CA ILE A 95 -14.18 9.38 -14.74
C ILE A 95 -14.32 8.06 -15.49
N ASP A 96 -14.88 8.08 -16.70
CA ASP A 96 -14.99 6.92 -17.57
C ASP A 96 -13.66 6.23 -17.85
N ARG A 97 -12.62 7.04 -18.14
CA ARG A 97 -11.28 6.51 -18.36
C ARG A 97 -10.74 5.83 -17.11
N LEU A 98 -10.81 6.47 -15.95
CA LEU A 98 -10.31 5.94 -14.68
C LEU A 98 -11.05 4.64 -14.29
N CYS A 99 -12.37 4.61 -14.44
CA CYS A 99 -13.19 3.43 -14.20
C CYS A 99 -12.83 2.29 -15.17
N ARG A 100 -12.69 2.59 -16.46
CA ARG A 100 -12.33 1.61 -17.50
C ARG A 100 -11.00 0.93 -17.22
N GLU A 101 -10.00 1.66 -16.75
CA GLU A 101 -8.69 1.11 -16.40
C GLU A 101 -8.81 0.05 -15.29
N VAL A 102 -9.64 0.27 -14.28
CA VAL A 102 -9.93 -0.72 -13.22
C VAL A 102 -10.68 -1.92 -13.77
N LEU A 103 -11.73 -1.69 -14.59
CA LEU A 103 -12.54 -2.76 -15.20
C LEU A 103 -11.71 -3.65 -16.13
N ILE A 104 -10.77 -3.09 -16.89
CA ILE A 104 -9.85 -3.87 -17.74
C ILE A 104 -9.04 -4.86 -16.89
N ILE A 105 -8.55 -4.45 -15.73
CA ILE A 105 -7.80 -5.35 -14.85
C ILE A 105 -8.70 -6.43 -14.26
N LYS A 106 -9.90 -6.07 -13.81
CA LYS A 106 -10.91 -7.06 -13.35
C LYS A 106 -11.23 -8.08 -14.44
N SER A 107 -11.42 -7.62 -15.70
CA SER A 107 -11.64 -8.50 -16.84
C SER A 107 -10.46 -9.44 -17.11
N LYS A 108 -9.23 -8.91 -17.15
CA LYS A 108 -8.02 -9.72 -17.34
C LYS A 108 -7.81 -10.77 -16.25
N LEU A 109 -8.27 -10.50 -15.04
CA LEU A 109 -8.26 -11.45 -13.94
C LEU A 109 -9.44 -12.44 -13.98
N GLY A 110 -10.38 -12.28 -14.95
CA GLY A 110 -11.59 -13.11 -15.08
C GLY A 110 -12.62 -12.88 -13.95
N LEU A 111 -12.52 -11.76 -13.24
CA LEU A 111 -13.42 -11.44 -12.12
C LEU A 111 -14.82 -10.99 -12.57
N LEU A 112 -14.98 -10.65 -13.86
CA LEU A 112 -16.30 -10.33 -14.43
C LEU A 112 -17.13 -11.59 -14.71
N ASP A 113 -16.45 -12.72 -14.99
CA ASP A 113 -17.09 -14.01 -15.25
C ASP A 113 -17.24 -14.81 -13.95
N ASP A 114 -16.24 -14.77 -13.08
CA ASP A 114 -16.24 -15.45 -11.77
C ASP A 114 -15.58 -14.55 -10.72
N PRO A 115 -16.36 -13.74 -9.98
CA PRO A 115 -15.83 -12.82 -8.98
C PRO A 115 -15.17 -13.52 -7.79
N PHE A 116 -15.43 -14.80 -7.57
CA PHE A 116 -14.90 -15.58 -6.44
C PHE A 116 -13.77 -16.53 -6.83
N ARG A 117 -13.30 -16.52 -8.08
CA ARG A 117 -12.31 -17.49 -8.60
C ARG A 117 -11.00 -17.55 -7.81
N TYR A 118 -10.63 -16.49 -7.12
CA TYR A 118 -9.44 -16.43 -6.26
C TYR A 118 -9.75 -16.59 -4.78
N GLY A 119 -11.04 -16.72 -4.44
CA GLY A 119 -11.52 -17.10 -3.13
C GLY A 119 -11.70 -18.61 -3.03
N GLY A 120 -11.99 -19.11 -1.85
CA GLY A 120 -12.32 -20.51 -1.66
C GLY A 120 -12.09 -20.97 -0.24
N GLU A 121 -13.00 -21.81 0.24
CA GLU A 121 -12.91 -22.41 1.56
C GLU A 121 -11.66 -23.32 1.65
N GLY A 122 -10.88 -23.19 2.70
CA GLY A 122 -9.65 -23.97 2.90
C GLY A 122 -8.45 -23.56 2.03
N ARG A 123 -8.56 -22.51 1.20
CA ARG A 123 -7.43 -22.00 0.42
C ARG A 123 -6.36 -21.39 1.33
N TRP A 124 -6.78 -20.66 2.35
CA TRP A 124 -5.88 -20.08 3.34
C TRP A 124 -4.90 -21.13 3.92
N ASP A 125 -5.43 -22.28 4.36
CA ASP A 125 -4.61 -23.32 4.99
C ASP A 125 -3.61 -23.97 4.01
N LYS A 126 -3.90 -23.94 2.72
CA LYS A 126 -3.07 -24.53 1.66
C LYS A 126 -2.02 -23.58 1.08
N GLU A 127 -2.22 -22.27 1.18
CA GLU A 127 -1.43 -21.28 0.46
C GLU A 127 -0.72 -20.28 1.38
N THR A 128 -0.96 -20.32 2.70
CA THR A 128 -0.32 -19.41 3.64
C THR A 128 0.64 -20.13 4.59
N CYS A 129 1.64 -19.40 5.04
CA CYS A 129 2.64 -19.88 6.00
C CYS A 129 3.34 -21.20 5.58
N LEU A 130 3.46 -21.44 4.28
CA LEU A 130 4.18 -22.61 3.79
C LEU A 130 5.66 -22.57 4.22
N PRO A 131 6.31 -23.72 4.46
CA PRO A 131 7.71 -23.77 4.89
C PRO A 131 8.66 -22.96 3.99
N GLU A 132 8.47 -23.02 2.69
CA GLU A 132 9.26 -22.25 1.71
C GLU A 132 9.05 -20.73 1.84
N TYR A 133 7.85 -20.27 2.19
CA TYR A 133 7.57 -18.84 2.42
C TYR A 133 8.21 -18.36 3.72
N MET A 134 8.18 -19.19 4.75
CA MET A 134 8.84 -18.89 6.03
C MET A 134 10.36 -18.82 5.86
N GLU A 135 10.95 -19.70 5.07
CA GLU A 135 12.40 -19.65 4.77
C GLU A 135 12.75 -18.45 3.89
N ALA A 136 11.93 -18.11 2.89
CA ALA A 136 12.12 -16.92 2.09
C ALA A 136 12.06 -15.64 2.94
N SER A 137 11.07 -15.55 3.84
CA SER A 137 10.94 -14.43 4.80
C SER A 137 12.18 -14.30 5.69
N ARG A 138 12.64 -15.41 6.24
CA ARG A 138 13.87 -15.47 7.07
C ARG A 138 15.11 -15.01 6.28
N LYS A 139 15.25 -15.46 5.04
CA LYS A 139 16.35 -15.05 4.17
C LYS A 139 16.34 -13.55 3.89
N VAL A 140 15.17 -12.99 3.59
CA VAL A 140 15.02 -11.53 3.37
C VAL A 140 15.34 -10.76 4.65
N ALA A 141 14.82 -11.20 5.80
CA ALA A 141 15.11 -10.56 7.09
C ALA A 141 16.61 -10.55 7.41
N ARG A 142 17.29 -11.68 7.20
CA ARG A 142 18.76 -11.74 7.37
C ARG A 142 19.50 -10.79 6.44
N SER A 143 19.07 -10.67 5.20
CA SER A 143 19.69 -9.79 4.20
C SER A 143 19.45 -8.31 4.45
N SER A 144 18.42 -7.96 5.24
CA SER A 144 18.09 -6.57 5.58
C SER A 144 18.87 -6.03 6.79
N MET A 145 19.56 -6.89 7.54
CA MET A 145 20.31 -6.49 8.73
C MET A 145 21.57 -5.73 8.35
N VAL A 146 21.79 -4.58 8.98
CA VAL A 146 22.98 -3.75 8.79
C VAL A 146 23.77 -3.70 10.09
N LEU A 147 25.01 -4.19 10.06
CA LEU A 147 25.92 -4.14 11.20
C LEU A 147 26.51 -2.74 11.32
N LEU A 148 25.95 -1.93 12.21
CA LEU A 148 26.40 -0.54 12.43
C LEU A 148 27.68 -0.47 13.28
N LYS A 149 27.88 -1.40 14.21
CA LYS A 149 29.03 -1.44 15.12
C LYS A 149 29.24 -2.87 15.63
N ASN A 150 30.47 -3.32 15.63
CA ASN A 150 30.91 -4.57 16.27
C ASN A 150 32.20 -4.34 17.04
N GLN A 151 32.09 -3.77 18.25
CA GLN A 151 33.23 -3.47 19.08
C GLN A 151 33.75 -4.74 19.77
N ASN A 152 35.06 -4.96 19.74
CA ASN A 152 35.75 -6.11 20.30
C ASN A 152 35.28 -7.46 19.66
N ASP A 153 34.81 -7.44 18.43
CA ASP A 153 34.34 -8.62 17.68
C ASP A 153 33.38 -9.50 18.47
N ILE A 154 32.43 -8.86 19.16
CA ILE A 154 31.43 -9.57 19.97
C ILE A 154 30.45 -10.40 19.13
N LEU A 155 30.27 -10.00 17.88
CA LEU A 155 29.45 -10.74 16.91
C LEU A 155 30.36 -11.49 15.89
N PRO A 156 29.99 -12.71 15.48
CA PRO A 156 28.83 -13.50 15.92
C PRO A 156 28.95 -13.95 17.37
N LEU A 157 27.80 -14.07 18.05
CA LEU A 157 27.74 -14.56 19.41
C LEU A 157 28.27 -16.02 19.46
N LYS A 158 29.00 -16.36 20.52
CA LYS A 158 29.45 -17.75 20.76
C LYS A 158 28.25 -18.62 21.10
N GLU A 159 28.25 -19.89 20.67
CA GLU A 159 27.14 -20.83 20.87
C GLU A 159 26.64 -20.95 22.33
N ASN A 160 27.54 -20.85 23.30
CA ASN A 160 27.22 -20.95 24.72
C ASN A 160 27.22 -19.60 25.44
N ALA A 161 27.03 -18.49 24.71
CA ALA A 161 26.98 -17.17 25.31
C ALA A 161 25.74 -17.03 26.22
N ARG A 162 25.96 -16.50 27.44
CA ARG A 162 24.86 -16.09 28.32
C ARG A 162 24.40 -14.71 27.89
N ILE A 163 23.14 -14.62 27.46
CA ILE A 163 22.53 -13.39 26.94
C ILE A 163 21.47 -12.93 27.93
N ALA A 164 21.50 -11.65 28.32
CA ALA A 164 20.41 -10.99 29.02
C ALA A 164 19.59 -10.20 27.99
N LEU A 165 18.34 -10.58 27.78
CA LEU A 165 17.39 -9.84 26.96
C LEU A 165 16.58 -8.92 27.88
N ILE A 166 16.73 -7.59 27.71
CA ILE A 166 16.19 -6.60 28.64
C ILE A 166 15.40 -5.55 27.87
N GLY A 167 14.21 -5.26 28.33
CA GLY A 167 13.36 -4.19 27.78
C GLY A 167 11.88 -4.57 27.76
N PRO A 168 10.98 -3.60 27.65
CA PRO A 168 9.53 -3.85 27.69
C PRO A 168 9.03 -4.73 26.53
N ALA A 169 9.72 -4.73 25.40
CA ALA A 169 9.38 -5.54 24.22
C ALA A 169 10.21 -6.85 24.13
N ALA A 170 11.02 -7.18 25.13
CA ALA A 170 11.94 -8.32 25.10
C ALA A 170 11.24 -9.67 24.90
N ASP A 171 10.00 -9.82 25.40
CA ASP A 171 9.15 -11.01 25.18
C ASP A 171 7.75 -10.59 24.74
N SER A 172 7.66 -9.79 23.68
CA SER A 172 6.39 -9.31 23.16
C SER A 172 6.08 -9.89 21.79
N ARG A 173 5.10 -10.77 21.73
CA ARG A 173 4.59 -11.31 20.47
C ARG A 173 3.78 -10.29 19.66
N SER A 174 3.11 -9.34 20.34
CA SER A 174 2.33 -8.30 19.66
C SER A 174 3.21 -7.36 18.86
N GLU A 175 4.37 -6.97 19.42
CA GLU A 175 5.31 -6.07 18.73
C GLU A 175 5.96 -6.72 17.49
N MET A 176 6.01 -8.05 17.43
CA MET A 176 6.55 -8.78 16.28
C MET A 176 5.65 -8.70 15.04
N LEU A 177 4.38 -8.31 15.19
CA LEU A 177 3.44 -8.20 14.07
C LEU A 177 3.63 -6.94 13.23
N GLY A 178 4.21 -5.89 13.80
CA GLY A 178 4.36 -4.60 13.13
C GLY A 178 3.05 -3.81 13.01
N THR A 179 3.09 -2.71 12.30
CA THR A 179 2.02 -1.70 12.26
C THR A 179 0.83 -2.11 11.38
N TRP A 180 1.07 -2.83 10.29
CA TRP A 180 0.06 -3.16 9.27
C TRP A 180 -0.48 -4.59 9.37
N ASN A 181 -0.72 -5.06 10.57
CA ASN A 181 -1.09 -6.46 10.83
C ASN A 181 -2.60 -6.75 10.88
N ALA A 182 -3.47 -5.85 10.45
CA ALA A 182 -4.93 -5.76 10.53
C ALA A 182 -5.72 -6.94 11.15
N PHE A 183 -5.45 -8.20 10.78
CA PHE A 183 -6.24 -9.39 11.19
C PHE A 183 -5.39 -10.54 11.71
N VAL A 184 -4.15 -10.31 12.09
CA VAL A 184 -3.24 -11.36 12.54
C VAL A 184 -3.29 -11.50 14.05
N SER A 185 -3.37 -12.74 14.55
CA SER A 185 -3.30 -13.03 15.99
C SER A 185 -1.84 -13.07 16.46
N SER A 186 -1.54 -12.36 17.55
CA SER A 186 -0.21 -12.44 18.20
C SER A 186 0.14 -13.86 18.69
N LYS A 187 -0.84 -14.77 18.79
CA LYS A 187 -0.59 -16.19 19.11
C LYS A 187 0.29 -16.88 18.07
N ASN A 188 0.27 -16.41 16.81
CA ASN A 188 1.05 -16.98 15.72
C ASN A 188 2.44 -16.33 15.58
N ALA A 189 2.72 -15.28 16.33
CA ALA A 189 4.02 -14.64 16.33
C ALA A 189 5.01 -15.35 17.26
N VAL A 190 6.28 -15.35 16.87
CA VAL A 190 7.38 -15.91 17.67
C VAL A 190 8.08 -14.74 18.37
N SER A 191 8.19 -14.80 19.69
CA SER A 191 9.06 -13.91 20.48
C SER A 191 10.48 -14.49 20.57
N PHE A 192 11.39 -13.71 21.12
CA PHE A 192 12.74 -14.15 21.39
C PHE A 192 12.79 -15.27 22.42
#